data_241f25acb77c733544ec68072d192436
#
_entry.id   241f25acb77c733544ec68072d192436
#
_cell.length_a   1.000
_cell.length_b   1.000
_cell.length_c   1.000
_cell.angle_alpha   90.00
_cell.angle_beta   90.00
_cell.angle_gamma   90.00
#
_symmetry.space_group_name_H-M   'P 1'
#
loop_
_entity.id
_entity.type
_entity.pdbx_description
1 polymer ?
#
loop_
_entity_poly.entity_id
_entity_poly.type
_entity_poly.pdbx_seq_one_letter_code
_entity_poly.pdbx_strand_id
1 'polypeptide(L)'
;KYFQGENGVLPMKPNKESINKAYLMPFVNSCFGKGEAHSAIETMTDYRMQKIAWAEYYYFTGHAEGASERAEKLLKESDIAARLSGYMIYGFANLALGRVQETQRVLTHLDSVSVEDVNALGDTGRAMLSFSTLLSRTLLHIEMEEKYPLIDYLEYLPAGLQSFGSYVIAHGMYLRGEYHESIGFIKGVTALQKQIYPVPAIYVNLVMAMNYMALRKTECAEDYFMKAWEIASADNFLEAFGEHHGLLGGLVEKCLKNEYRNDFNQIIDIVYRFSEGWRKIHNEVLGEEVAEMLSTTEFSVAMLASRGWKNREIAEHMGISVNTVKSHLDCTYQKLKISGRKELEQYMLK
;
A
#
# COMPACT_ATOMS: atom_id res chain seq x y z
N LYS A 1 27.91 -9.92 -19.25
CA LYS A 1 29.13 -9.09 -19.29
C LYS A 1 28.66 -7.65 -19.34
N TYR A 2 28.63 -7.03 -18.22
CA TYR A 2 28.73 -5.59 -17.89
C TYR A 2 27.96 -5.35 -16.61
N PHE A 3 28.65 -5.49 -15.49
CA PHE A 3 28.42 -4.77 -14.24
C PHE A 3 29.58 -5.08 -13.29
N GLN A 4 30.73 -4.49 -13.61
CA GLN A 4 31.78 -4.22 -12.62
C GLN A 4 31.78 -2.70 -12.44
N GLY A 5 31.08 -2.22 -11.45
CA GLY A 5 31.08 -0.85 -10.98
C GLY A 5 30.75 -0.90 -9.50
N GLU A 6 31.76 -0.74 -8.69
CA GLU A 6 31.82 -0.51 -7.23
C GLU A 6 30.59 -0.89 -6.40
N ASN A 7 30.58 -2.13 -5.94
CA ASN A 7 29.67 -2.69 -4.97
C ASN A 7 29.83 -1.99 -3.60
N GLY A 8 29.08 -0.92 -3.39
CA GLY A 8 28.78 -0.42 -2.08
C GLY A 8 27.65 -1.23 -1.43
N VAL A 9 27.79 -2.56 -1.37
CA VAL A 9 27.00 -3.38 -0.46
C VAL A 9 27.43 -2.99 0.93
N LEU A 10 26.61 -2.23 1.65
CA LEU A 10 26.79 -2.02 3.07
C LEU A 10 26.54 -3.38 3.73
N PRO A 11 27.58 -4.08 4.24
CA PRO A 11 27.35 -5.32 4.93
C PRO A 11 26.58 -5.01 6.20
N MET A 12 25.43 -5.66 6.40
CA MET A 12 24.84 -5.83 7.72
C MET A 12 25.78 -6.76 8.53
N LYS A 13 26.96 -6.24 8.93
CA LYS A 13 27.81 -6.95 9.89
C LYS A 13 27.24 -6.71 11.28
N PRO A 14 27.00 -7.76 12.06
CA PRO A 14 26.55 -7.65 13.43
C PRO A 14 27.70 -7.18 14.34
N ASN A 15 28.00 -5.89 14.30
CA ASN A 15 28.67 -5.26 15.42
C ASN A 15 27.60 -4.84 16.39
N LYS A 16 27.38 -5.54 17.54
CA LYS A 16 26.58 -5.18 18.71
C LYS A 16 25.58 -3.99 18.52
N GLU A 17 24.91 -3.95 17.36
CA GLU A 17 23.97 -2.91 16.98
C GLU A 17 22.70 -3.16 17.80
N SER A 18 22.34 -2.21 18.61
CA SER A 18 21.11 -2.24 19.39
C SER A 18 19.92 -2.19 18.42
N ILE A 19 19.08 -3.21 18.48
CA ILE A 19 17.81 -3.20 17.75
C ILE A 19 16.78 -2.54 18.64
N ASN A 20 16.40 -1.34 18.30
CA ASN A 20 15.27 -0.70 18.95
C ASN A 20 14.03 -0.81 18.08
N LYS A 21 13.16 -1.79 18.36
CA LYS A 21 11.92 -1.98 17.61
C LYS A 21 11.03 -0.74 17.56
N ALA A 22 11.21 0.24 18.44
CA ALA A 22 10.50 1.51 18.43
C ALA A 22 10.88 2.38 17.23
N TYR A 23 12.00 2.12 16.55
CA TYR A 23 12.39 2.81 15.32
C TYR A 23 11.77 2.22 14.03
N LEU A 24 11.08 1.07 14.14
CA LEU A 24 10.35 0.52 13.00
C LEU A 24 9.02 1.25 12.86
N MET A 25 8.90 2.10 11.85
CA MET A 25 7.70 2.86 11.51
C MET A 25 6.98 3.48 12.73
N PRO A 26 7.66 4.38 13.47
CA PRO A 26 7.16 4.93 14.73
C PRO A 26 5.87 5.73 14.59
N PHE A 27 5.62 6.37 13.45
CA PHE A 27 4.39 7.10 13.21
C PHE A 27 3.21 6.14 13.01
N VAL A 28 3.38 5.08 12.22
CA VAL A 28 2.38 4.00 12.09
C VAL A 28 2.05 3.38 13.44
N ASN A 29 3.03 3.29 14.34
CA ASN A 29 2.84 2.80 15.70
C ASN A 29 2.37 3.88 16.71
N SER A 30 1.97 5.05 16.25
CA SER A 30 1.50 6.15 17.12
C SER A 30 -0.01 6.23 17.19
N CYS A 31 -0.51 6.57 18.39
CA CYS A 31 -1.91 6.90 18.61
C CYS A 31 -2.06 8.41 18.77
N PHE A 32 -2.96 8.98 18.00
CA PHE A 32 -3.28 10.40 18.04
C PHE A 32 -4.74 10.61 17.64
N GLY A 33 -5.31 11.76 18.00
CA GLY A 33 -6.66 12.16 17.61
C GLY A 33 -6.71 12.66 16.17
N LYS A 34 -7.93 12.86 15.65
CA LYS A 34 -8.15 13.43 14.32
C LYS A 34 -7.60 14.86 14.25
N GLY A 35 -6.78 15.14 13.24
CA GLY A 35 -6.12 16.44 13.04
C GLY A 35 -4.91 16.66 13.94
N GLU A 36 -4.44 15.65 14.67
CA GLU A 36 -3.34 15.76 15.62
C GLU A 36 -2.04 15.09 15.14
N ALA A 37 -2.01 14.57 13.91
CA ALA A 37 -0.85 13.85 13.39
C ALA A 37 0.46 14.66 13.47
N HIS A 38 0.41 15.93 13.09
CA HIS A 38 1.57 16.82 13.09
C HIS A 38 2.09 17.05 14.54
N SER A 39 1.20 17.37 15.47
CA SER A 39 1.56 17.58 16.87
C SER A 39 2.05 16.30 17.55
N ALA A 40 1.50 15.15 17.17
CA ALA A 40 1.96 13.84 17.65
C ALA A 40 3.43 13.57 17.28
N ILE A 41 3.85 13.98 16.09
CA ILE A 41 5.25 13.86 15.68
C ILE A 41 6.12 14.89 16.43
N GLU A 42 5.70 16.13 16.53
CA GLU A 42 6.46 17.20 17.22
C GLU A 42 6.71 16.89 18.69
N THR A 43 5.80 16.18 19.34
CA THR A 43 5.91 15.79 20.75
C THR A 43 6.78 14.55 20.99
N MET A 44 7.25 13.86 19.95
CA MET A 44 8.19 12.75 20.09
C MET A 44 9.51 13.26 20.68
N THR A 45 9.92 12.70 21.83
CA THR A 45 11.15 13.11 22.52
C THR A 45 12.41 12.52 21.92
N ASP A 46 12.32 11.37 21.25
CA ASP A 46 13.43 10.74 20.55
C ASP A 46 13.56 11.34 19.14
N TYR A 47 14.68 12.04 18.91
CA TYR A 47 14.94 12.71 17.63
C TYR A 47 15.02 11.76 16.42
N ARG A 48 15.49 10.51 16.63
CA ARG A 48 15.52 9.50 15.55
C ARG A 48 14.12 9.04 15.20
N MET A 49 13.28 8.74 16.19
CA MET A 49 11.86 8.43 15.96
C MET A 49 11.16 9.56 15.23
N GLN A 50 11.38 10.80 15.65
CA GLN A 50 10.79 11.98 15.02
C GLN A 50 11.19 12.13 13.55
N LYS A 51 12.48 11.91 13.21
CA LYS A 51 12.94 11.92 11.80
C LYS A 51 12.25 10.86 10.95
N ILE A 52 12.10 9.64 11.47
CA ILE A 52 11.43 8.56 10.75
C ILE A 52 9.95 8.91 10.59
N ALA A 53 9.29 9.34 11.67
CA ALA A 53 7.88 9.71 11.66
C ALA A 53 7.56 10.82 10.65
N TRP A 54 8.45 11.81 10.49
CA TRP A 54 8.31 12.83 9.44
C TRP A 54 8.39 12.24 8.04
N ALA A 55 9.27 11.28 7.78
CA ALA A 55 9.34 10.63 6.48
C ALA A 55 8.06 9.83 6.19
N GLU A 56 7.51 9.11 7.18
CA GLU A 56 6.24 8.40 7.09
C GLU A 56 5.07 9.37 6.84
N TYR A 57 4.99 10.47 7.59
CA TYR A 57 3.93 11.47 7.43
C TYR A 57 3.91 12.06 6.02
N TYR A 58 5.08 12.46 5.48
CA TYR A 58 5.17 12.96 4.12
C TYR A 58 4.70 11.92 3.08
N TYR A 59 5.00 10.65 3.33
CA TYR A 59 4.52 9.58 2.46
C TYR A 59 2.99 9.46 2.52
N PHE A 60 2.42 9.28 3.70
CA PHE A 60 0.97 9.08 3.84
C PHE A 60 0.12 10.28 3.40
N THR A 61 0.69 11.48 3.41
CA THR A 61 0.05 12.70 2.90
C THR A 61 0.27 12.95 1.40
N GLY A 62 0.83 12.00 0.66
CA GLY A 62 1.02 12.11 -0.79
C GLY A 62 2.21 12.95 -1.25
N HIS A 63 3.11 13.34 -0.34
CA HIS A 63 4.29 14.15 -0.62
C HIS A 63 5.52 13.27 -0.89
N ALA A 64 5.47 12.47 -1.96
CA ALA A 64 6.47 11.45 -2.28
C ALA A 64 7.91 11.99 -2.37
N GLU A 65 8.13 13.18 -2.93
CA GLU A 65 9.48 13.80 -3.00
C GLU A 65 10.03 14.04 -1.59
N GLY A 66 9.25 14.72 -0.75
CA GLY A 66 9.65 15.00 0.64
C GLY A 66 9.85 13.74 1.48
N ALA A 67 9.09 12.68 1.22
CA ALA A 67 9.27 11.37 1.85
C ALA A 67 10.57 10.71 1.40
N SER A 68 10.85 10.68 0.09
CA SER A 68 12.06 10.10 -0.50
C SER A 68 13.33 10.77 0.04
N GLU A 69 13.40 12.11 0.02
CA GLU A 69 14.55 12.87 0.53
C GLU A 69 14.87 12.61 2.01
N ARG A 70 13.82 12.40 2.83
CA ARG A 70 13.96 12.09 4.25
C ARG A 70 14.38 10.65 4.47
N ALA A 71 13.75 9.74 3.76
CA ALA A 71 14.01 8.31 3.87
C ALA A 71 15.42 7.94 3.39
N GLU A 72 15.94 8.61 2.36
CA GLU A 72 17.31 8.39 1.87
C GLU A 72 18.36 8.54 2.99
N LYS A 73 18.16 9.51 3.89
CA LYS A 73 19.06 9.73 5.02
C LYS A 73 19.02 8.59 6.05
N LEU A 74 17.91 7.86 6.11
CA LEU A 74 17.71 6.72 7.01
C LEU A 74 18.40 5.44 6.51
N LEU A 75 18.68 5.33 5.21
CA LEU A 75 19.30 4.14 4.62
C LEU A 75 20.70 3.84 5.19
N LYS A 76 21.35 4.83 5.82
CA LYS A 76 22.69 4.72 6.40
C LYS A 76 22.68 4.70 7.95
N GLU A 77 21.50 4.65 8.57
CA GLU A 77 21.39 4.58 10.04
C GLU A 77 22.01 3.28 10.57
N SER A 78 22.65 3.37 11.73
CA SER A 78 23.27 2.22 12.39
C SER A 78 22.25 1.23 12.94
N ASP A 79 21.06 1.71 13.35
CA ASP A 79 19.98 0.87 13.85
C ASP A 79 19.21 0.21 12.69
N ILE A 80 19.04 -1.12 12.80
CA ILE A 80 18.40 -1.92 11.75
C ILE A 80 16.93 -1.54 11.56
N ALA A 81 16.19 -1.29 12.63
CA ALA A 81 14.77 -0.93 12.54
C ALA A 81 14.59 0.43 11.85
N ALA A 82 15.49 1.39 12.14
CA ALA A 82 15.50 2.69 11.46
C ALA A 82 15.82 2.54 9.96
N ARG A 83 16.79 1.68 9.60
CA ARG A 83 17.09 1.39 8.19
C ARG A 83 15.94 0.72 7.45
N LEU A 84 15.27 -0.28 8.08
CA LEU A 84 14.11 -0.94 7.48
C LEU A 84 12.98 0.05 7.23
N SER A 85 12.71 0.97 8.16
CA SER A 85 11.76 2.08 7.95
C SER A 85 12.19 2.93 6.76
N GLY A 86 13.48 3.29 6.68
CA GLY A 86 14.04 4.01 5.55
C GLY A 86 13.83 3.29 4.23
N TYR A 87 14.12 1.99 4.16
CA TYR A 87 13.94 1.20 2.93
C TYR A 87 12.49 1.17 2.48
N MET A 88 11.55 0.90 3.38
CA MET A 88 10.12 0.86 3.02
C MET A 88 9.63 2.20 2.49
N ILE A 89 9.86 3.30 3.23
CA ILE A 89 9.40 4.62 2.83
C ILE A 89 10.11 5.08 1.53
N TYR A 90 11.42 4.87 1.42
CA TYR A 90 12.19 5.21 0.22
C TYR A 90 11.71 4.44 -1.00
N GLY A 91 11.47 3.13 -0.86
CA GLY A 91 10.98 2.28 -1.93
C GLY A 91 9.62 2.74 -2.48
N PHE A 92 8.65 2.96 -1.61
CA PHE A 92 7.31 3.38 -2.01
C PHE A 92 7.27 4.83 -2.53
N ALA A 93 7.98 5.74 -1.89
CA ALA A 93 8.07 7.12 -2.35
C ALA A 93 8.69 7.21 -3.76
N ASN A 94 9.75 6.43 -4.03
CA ASN A 94 10.36 6.40 -5.36
C ASN A 94 9.52 5.65 -6.39
N LEU A 95 8.72 4.67 -5.97
CA LEU A 95 7.70 4.08 -6.83
C LEU A 95 6.71 5.13 -7.32
N ALA A 96 6.15 5.91 -6.38
CA ALA A 96 5.22 6.99 -6.70
C ALA A 96 5.86 8.11 -7.54
N LEU A 97 7.19 8.26 -7.51
CA LEU A 97 7.94 9.19 -8.36
C LEU A 97 8.37 8.59 -9.71
N GLY A 98 7.99 7.35 -9.99
CA GLY A 98 8.39 6.65 -11.22
C GLY A 98 9.88 6.27 -11.28
N ARG A 99 10.62 6.36 -10.17
CA ARG A 99 12.04 6.03 -10.03
C ARG A 99 12.21 4.55 -9.71
N VAL A 100 11.81 3.70 -10.64
CA VAL A 100 11.69 2.24 -10.46
C VAL A 100 13.00 1.57 -10.06
N GLN A 101 14.13 2.03 -10.57
CA GLN A 101 15.45 1.49 -10.22
C GLN A 101 15.75 1.60 -8.72
N GLU A 102 15.35 2.70 -8.07
CA GLU A 102 15.52 2.87 -6.64
C GLU A 102 14.62 1.91 -5.85
N THR A 103 13.39 1.70 -6.30
CA THR A 103 12.47 0.72 -5.70
C THR A 103 13.01 -0.70 -5.83
N GLN A 104 13.50 -1.09 -7.00
CA GLN A 104 14.11 -2.41 -7.23
C GLN A 104 15.36 -2.63 -6.38
N ARG A 105 16.17 -1.59 -6.20
CA ARG A 105 17.33 -1.62 -5.30
C ARG A 105 16.91 -1.94 -3.87
N VAL A 106 15.84 -1.32 -3.37
CA VAL A 106 15.29 -1.63 -2.02
C VAL A 106 14.84 -3.09 -1.92
N LEU A 107 14.08 -3.60 -2.90
CA LEU A 107 13.65 -4.99 -2.90
C LEU A 107 14.84 -5.95 -2.87
N THR A 108 15.87 -5.69 -3.67
CA THR A 108 17.11 -6.47 -3.68
C THR A 108 17.81 -6.45 -2.33
N HIS A 109 17.83 -5.30 -1.65
CA HIS A 109 18.42 -5.21 -0.32
C HIS A 109 17.65 -6.03 0.72
N LEU A 110 16.33 -5.96 0.71
CA LEU A 110 15.49 -6.76 1.61
C LEU A 110 15.69 -8.27 1.39
N ASP A 111 15.83 -8.71 0.14
CA ASP A 111 16.08 -10.10 -0.21
C ASP A 111 17.49 -10.58 0.17
N SER A 112 18.47 -9.67 0.21
CA SER A 112 19.88 -9.99 0.50
C SER A 112 20.17 -10.16 1.99
N VAL A 113 19.22 -9.87 2.88
CA VAL A 113 19.40 -10.05 4.33
C VAL A 113 19.57 -11.52 4.65
N SER A 114 20.72 -11.88 5.25
CA SER A 114 21.05 -13.28 5.53
C SER A 114 20.24 -13.88 6.66
N VAL A 115 20.05 -15.21 6.60
CA VAL A 115 19.37 -15.95 7.69
C VAL A 115 20.15 -15.87 8.99
N GLU A 116 21.48 -15.91 8.90
CA GLU A 116 22.37 -15.83 10.05
C GLU A 116 22.21 -14.49 10.75
N ASP A 117 22.19 -13.39 10.02
CA ASP A 117 21.99 -12.05 10.57
C ASP A 117 20.63 -11.95 11.28
N VAL A 118 19.55 -12.44 10.66
CA VAL A 118 18.20 -12.44 11.24
C VAL A 118 18.12 -13.33 12.48
N ASN A 119 18.71 -14.53 12.44
CA ASN A 119 18.70 -15.44 13.57
C ASN A 119 19.47 -14.88 14.79
N ALA A 120 20.52 -14.10 14.55
CA ALA A 120 21.25 -13.39 15.61
C ALA A 120 20.37 -12.34 16.33
N LEU A 121 19.31 -11.85 15.67
CA LEU A 121 18.36 -10.88 16.20
C LEU A 121 17.15 -11.51 16.90
N GLY A 122 17.00 -12.84 16.84
CA GLY A 122 15.87 -13.59 17.41
C GLY A 122 14.52 -13.29 16.74
N ASP A 123 13.43 -13.56 17.46
CA ASP A 123 12.07 -13.45 16.90
C ASP A 123 11.67 -12.00 16.56
N THR A 124 12.18 -11.01 17.27
CA THR A 124 11.99 -9.59 16.92
C THR A 124 12.60 -9.27 15.56
N GLY A 125 13.79 -9.76 15.25
CA GLY A 125 14.44 -9.57 13.96
C GLY A 125 13.65 -10.24 12.82
N ARG A 126 13.20 -11.48 13.05
CA ARG A 126 12.35 -12.21 12.10
C ARG A 126 11.06 -11.47 11.82
N ALA A 127 10.38 -10.97 12.87
CA ALA A 127 9.16 -10.17 12.75
C ALA A 127 9.38 -8.91 11.90
N MET A 128 10.42 -8.14 12.18
CA MET A 128 10.74 -6.90 11.47
C MET A 128 11.07 -7.14 10.00
N LEU A 129 11.88 -8.15 9.70
CA LEU A 129 12.24 -8.49 8.32
C LEU A 129 11.01 -9.01 7.56
N SER A 130 10.26 -9.96 8.14
CA SER A 130 9.06 -10.51 7.53
C SER A 130 8.03 -9.41 7.22
N PHE A 131 7.78 -8.52 8.19
CA PHE A 131 6.91 -7.38 7.99
C PHE A 131 7.37 -6.49 6.82
N SER A 132 8.65 -6.09 6.81
CA SER A 132 9.18 -5.18 5.77
C SER A 132 9.16 -5.82 4.39
N THR A 133 9.48 -7.10 4.29
CA THR A 133 9.49 -7.84 3.02
C THR A 133 8.07 -8.08 2.52
N LEU A 134 7.17 -8.57 3.40
CA LEU A 134 5.80 -8.86 3.01
C LEU A 134 5.04 -7.59 2.62
N LEU A 135 5.17 -6.50 3.38
CA LEU A 135 4.57 -5.20 3.04
C LEU A 135 5.01 -4.74 1.65
N SER A 136 6.33 -4.76 1.40
CA SER A 136 6.89 -4.28 0.13
C SER A 136 6.38 -5.10 -1.06
N ARG A 137 6.24 -6.41 -0.91
CA ARG A 137 5.80 -7.28 -2.00
C ARG A 137 4.29 -7.33 -2.19
N THR A 138 3.53 -7.26 -1.10
CA THR A 138 2.06 -7.26 -1.16
C THR A 138 1.53 -6.04 -1.90
N LEU A 139 2.03 -4.84 -1.61
CA LEU A 139 1.62 -3.62 -2.32
C LEU A 139 2.03 -3.63 -3.81
N LEU A 140 3.10 -4.35 -4.14
CA LEU A 140 3.55 -4.50 -5.53
C LEU A 140 2.95 -5.73 -6.22
N HIS A 141 2.10 -6.52 -5.54
CA HIS A 141 1.55 -7.79 -6.04
C HIS A 141 2.64 -8.75 -6.56
N ILE A 142 3.79 -8.79 -5.89
CA ILE A 142 4.89 -9.69 -6.21
C ILE A 142 4.75 -10.93 -5.32
N GLU A 143 4.54 -12.09 -5.93
CA GLU A 143 4.54 -13.36 -5.22
C GLU A 143 5.90 -13.65 -4.57
N MET A 144 5.88 -14.17 -3.36
CA MET A 144 7.07 -14.62 -2.65
C MET A 144 6.76 -15.80 -1.76
N GLU A 145 7.74 -16.65 -1.59
CA GLU A 145 7.74 -17.63 -0.51
C GLU A 145 8.21 -16.95 0.78
N GLU A 146 7.34 -16.92 1.79
CA GLU A 146 7.68 -16.33 3.08
C GLU A 146 8.62 -17.24 3.85
N LYS A 147 9.87 -16.82 4.00
CA LYS A 147 10.88 -17.52 4.80
C LYS A 147 10.50 -17.58 6.28
N TYR A 148 9.88 -16.54 6.77
CA TYR A 148 9.32 -16.40 8.10
C TYR A 148 7.88 -15.88 7.94
N PRO A 149 6.84 -16.73 8.02
CA PRO A 149 5.46 -16.29 7.89
C PRO A 149 5.14 -15.21 8.92
N LEU A 150 4.72 -14.03 8.47
CA LEU A 150 4.48 -12.90 9.36
C LEU A 150 3.48 -13.23 10.48
N ILE A 151 2.51 -14.07 10.18
CA ILE A 151 1.48 -14.48 11.14
C ILE A 151 2.08 -15.12 12.41
N ASP A 152 3.19 -15.86 12.28
CA ASP A 152 3.86 -16.56 13.38
C ASP A 152 4.71 -15.61 14.24
N TYR A 153 5.02 -14.43 13.74
CA TYR A 153 5.89 -13.46 14.40
C TYR A 153 5.20 -12.13 14.71
N LEU A 154 3.92 -12.01 14.43
CA LEU A 154 3.17 -10.75 14.55
C LEU A 154 3.23 -10.16 15.97
N GLU A 155 3.21 -11.00 17.00
CA GLU A 155 3.24 -10.60 18.41
C GLU A 155 4.55 -9.89 18.84
N TYR A 156 5.64 -10.11 18.09
CA TYR A 156 6.93 -9.47 18.38
C TYR A 156 7.04 -8.04 17.86
N LEU A 157 6.10 -7.63 16.98
CA LEU A 157 6.00 -6.25 16.50
C LEU A 157 5.37 -5.32 17.56
N PRO A 158 5.66 -4.01 17.52
CA PRO A 158 4.88 -3.01 18.25
C PRO A 158 3.38 -3.07 17.89
N ALA A 159 2.51 -2.70 18.81
CA ALA A 159 1.06 -2.93 18.68
C ALA A 159 0.42 -2.28 17.43
N GLY A 160 0.84 -1.07 17.05
CA GLY A 160 0.38 -0.43 15.81
C GLY A 160 0.84 -1.20 14.58
N LEU A 161 2.07 -1.74 14.60
CA LEU A 161 2.59 -2.56 13.52
C LEU A 161 1.98 -3.96 13.49
N GLN A 162 1.49 -4.49 14.61
CA GLN A 162 0.66 -5.71 14.61
C GLN A 162 -0.63 -5.46 13.82
N SER A 163 -1.26 -4.31 14.03
CA SER A 163 -2.46 -3.91 13.26
C SER A 163 -2.13 -3.73 11.78
N PHE A 164 -1.03 -3.05 11.44
CA PHE A 164 -0.63 -2.84 10.06
C PHE A 164 -0.18 -4.14 9.38
N GLY A 165 0.55 -5.01 10.08
CA GLY A 165 0.90 -6.35 9.62
C GLY A 165 -0.33 -7.22 9.36
N SER A 166 -1.37 -7.08 10.20
CA SER A 166 -2.64 -7.76 9.97
C SER A 166 -3.32 -7.29 8.68
N TYR A 167 -3.26 -5.98 8.36
CA TYR A 167 -3.70 -5.49 7.05
C TYR A 167 -2.89 -6.17 5.92
N VAL A 168 -1.56 -6.25 6.03
CA VAL A 168 -0.69 -6.84 4.99
C VAL A 168 -1.04 -8.31 4.75
N ILE A 169 -1.23 -9.09 5.81
CA ILE A 169 -1.68 -10.49 5.73
C ILE A 169 -3.05 -10.59 5.05
N ALA A 170 -4.01 -9.77 5.47
CA ALA A 170 -5.36 -9.75 4.91
C ALA A 170 -5.38 -9.32 3.44
N HIS A 171 -4.50 -8.39 3.04
CA HIS A 171 -4.34 -7.99 1.65
C HIS A 171 -3.76 -9.15 0.81
N GLY A 172 -2.78 -9.89 1.34
CA GLY A 172 -2.29 -11.11 0.71
C GLY A 172 -3.40 -12.16 0.51
N MET A 173 -4.27 -12.37 1.52
CA MET A 173 -5.46 -13.21 1.39
C MET A 173 -6.41 -12.71 0.30
N TYR A 174 -6.65 -11.39 0.23
CA TYR A 174 -7.46 -10.78 -0.83
C TYR A 174 -6.90 -11.10 -2.23
N LEU A 175 -5.59 -10.96 -2.43
CA LEU A 175 -4.93 -11.25 -3.71
C LEU A 175 -5.06 -12.72 -4.13
N ARG A 176 -5.16 -13.65 -3.17
CA ARG A 176 -5.42 -15.07 -3.43
C ARG A 176 -6.91 -15.41 -3.59
N GLY A 177 -7.81 -14.41 -3.49
CA GLY A 177 -9.26 -14.63 -3.58
C GLY A 177 -9.92 -15.17 -2.30
N GLU A 178 -9.21 -15.21 -1.19
CA GLU A 178 -9.63 -15.69 0.14
C GLU A 178 -10.39 -14.59 0.89
N TYR A 179 -11.46 -14.05 0.27
CA TYR A 179 -12.14 -12.85 0.77
C TYR A 179 -12.84 -13.05 2.12
N HIS A 180 -13.43 -14.21 2.36
CA HIS A 180 -14.13 -14.50 3.62
C HIS A 180 -13.15 -14.69 4.77
N GLU A 181 -12.03 -15.35 4.51
CA GLU A 181 -10.94 -15.57 5.44
C GLU A 181 -10.30 -14.23 5.84
N SER A 182 -10.01 -13.38 4.86
CA SER A 182 -9.49 -12.02 5.07
C SER A 182 -10.41 -11.20 5.98
N ILE A 183 -11.73 -11.19 5.70
CA ILE A 183 -12.72 -10.50 6.54
C ILE A 183 -12.75 -11.07 7.95
N GLY A 184 -12.78 -12.41 8.08
CA GLY A 184 -12.81 -13.10 9.36
C GLY A 184 -11.57 -12.80 10.20
N PHE A 185 -10.40 -12.84 9.59
CA PHE A 185 -9.12 -12.52 10.21
C PHE A 185 -9.10 -11.09 10.76
N ILE A 186 -9.43 -10.08 9.94
CA ILE A 186 -9.46 -8.68 10.37
C ILE A 186 -10.47 -8.46 11.50
N LYS A 187 -11.67 -9.05 11.42
CA LYS A 187 -12.66 -8.93 12.50
C LYS A 187 -12.14 -9.53 13.81
N GLY A 188 -11.45 -10.66 13.75
CA GLY A 188 -10.83 -11.29 14.92
C GLY A 188 -9.77 -10.40 15.55
N VAL A 189 -8.86 -9.87 14.75
CA VAL A 189 -7.78 -8.98 15.22
C VAL A 189 -8.35 -7.70 15.81
N THR A 190 -9.26 -7.02 15.11
CA THR A 190 -9.85 -5.75 15.57
C THR A 190 -10.68 -5.90 16.85
N ALA A 191 -11.35 -7.04 17.06
CA ALA A 191 -12.08 -7.31 18.29
C ALA A 191 -11.18 -7.42 19.53
N LEU A 192 -9.90 -7.75 19.36
CA LEU A 192 -8.91 -7.86 20.43
C LEU A 192 -8.11 -6.58 20.65
N GLN A 193 -8.19 -5.62 19.74
CA GLN A 193 -7.48 -4.35 19.85
C GLN A 193 -8.03 -3.49 20.99
N LYS A 194 -7.13 -3.01 21.84
CA LYS A 194 -7.46 -2.11 22.96
C LYS A 194 -7.36 -0.63 22.57
N GLN A 195 -6.69 -0.34 21.48
CA GLN A 195 -6.32 1.01 21.08
C GLN A 195 -6.34 1.13 19.55
N ILE A 196 -6.76 2.26 19.04
CA ILE A 196 -6.82 2.55 17.60
C ILE A 196 -5.54 3.29 17.20
N TYR A 197 -4.86 2.77 16.18
CA TYR A 197 -3.73 3.42 15.52
C TYR A 197 -4.23 3.97 14.19
N PRO A 198 -4.28 5.30 14.00
CA PRO A 198 -5.00 5.91 12.87
C PRO A 198 -4.53 5.41 11.50
N VAL A 199 -3.21 5.40 11.25
CA VAL A 199 -2.69 4.93 9.95
C VAL A 199 -3.04 3.46 9.68
N PRO A 200 -2.73 2.49 10.55
CA PRO A 200 -3.20 1.12 10.38
C PRO A 200 -4.71 0.98 10.21
N ALA A 201 -5.50 1.77 10.94
CA ALA A 201 -6.95 1.69 10.86
C ALA A 201 -7.49 2.10 9.47
N ILE A 202 -6.85 3.07 8.79
CA ILE A 202 -7.19 3.42 7.40
C ILE A 202 -7.01 2.20 6.51
N TYR A 203 -5.84 1.59 6.50
CA TYR A 203 -5.51 0.45 5.65
C TYR A 203 -6.37 -0.79 5.95
N VAL A 204 -6.63 -1.07 7.23
CA VAL A 204 -7.54 -2.15 7.67
C VAL A 204 -8.95 -1.93 7.13
N ASN A 205 -9.48 -0.71 7.18
CA ASN A 205 -10.81 -0.42 6.64
C ASN A 205 -10.81 -0.49 5.10
N LEU A 206 -9.74 -0.06 4.42
CA LEU A 206 -9.65 -0.19 2.96
C LEU A 206 -9.62 -1.66 2.51
N VAL A 207 -8.85 -2.54 3.16
CA VAL A 207 -8.84 -3.96 2.78
C VAL A 207 -10.20 -4.63 3.06
N MET A 208 -10.92 -4.20 4.09
CA MET A 208 -12.31 -4.64 4.32
C MET A 208 -13.23 -4.18 3.19
N ALA A 209 -13.11 -2.91 2.74
CA ALA A 209 -13.88 -2.40 1.61
C ALA A 209 -13.57 -3.19 0.32
N MET A 210 -12.30 -3.47 0.04
CA MET A 210 -11.85 -4.28 -1.11
C MET A 210 -12.50 -5.69 -1.09
N ASN A 211 -12.45 -6.38 0.05
CA ASN A 211 -13.05 -7.70 0.21
C ASN A 211 -14.56 -7.68 0.00
N TYR A 212 -15.27 -6.69 0.55
CA TYR A 212 -16.71 -6.55 0.36
C TYR A 212 -17.08 -6.19 -1.08
N MET A 213 -16.26 -5.38 -1.77
CA MET A 213 -16.43 -5.12 -3.21
C MET A 213 -16.27 -6.40 -4.03
N ALA A 214 -15.27 -7.23 -3.74
CA ALA A 214 -15.08 -8.51 -4.42
C ALA A 214 -16.27 -9.46 -4.21
N LEU A 215 -16.88 -9.43 -3.02
CA LEU A 215 -18.10 -10.19 -2.67
C LEU A 215 -19.40 -9.51 -3.14
N ARG A 216 -19.35 -8.40 -3.86
CA ARG A 216 -20.51 -7.60 -4.34
C ARG A 216 -21.42 -7.09 -3.23
N LYS A 217 -20.89 -6.91 -2.01
CA LYS A 217 -21.60 -6.34 -0.85
C LYS A 217 -21.28 -4.84 -0.76
N THR A 218 -21.78 -4.08 -1.72
CA THR A 218 -21.44 -2.67 -1.96
C THR A 218 -21.71 -1.76 -0.76
N GLU A 219 -22.84 -1.93 -0.08
CA GLU A 219 -23.18 -1.14 1.12
C GLU A 219 -22.13 -1.33 2.23
N CYS A 220 -21.76 -2.59 2.52
CA CYS A 220 -20.69 -2.85 3.49
C CYS A 220 -19.33 -2.28 3.03
N ALA A 221 -19.05 -2.34 1.73
CA ALA A 221 -17.82 -1.79 1.19
C ALA A 221 -17.77 -0.26 1.36
N GLU A 222 -18.86 0.44 1.10
CA GLU A 222 -19.01 1.88 1.30
C GLU A 222 -18.84 2.26 2.77
N ASP A 223 -19.49 1.52 3.68
CA ASP A 223 -19.36 1.75 5.13
C ASP A 223 -17.90 1.68 5.60
N TYR A 224 -17.15 0.66 5.16
CA TYR A 224 -15.74 0.52 5.51
C TYR A 224 -14.88 1.58 4.82
N PHE A 225 -15.16 1.91 3.57
CA PHE A 225 -14.46 2.97 2.86
C PHE A 225 -14.64 4.33 3.56
N MET A 226 -15.88 4.67 3.95
CA MET A 226 -16.15 5.92 4.65
C MET A 226 -15.57 5.96 6.06
N LYS A 227 -15.46 4.82 6.77
CA LYS A 227 -14.71 4.75 8.03
C LYS A 227 -13.22 5.05 7.83
N ALA A 228 -12.61 4.55 6.75
CA ALA A 228 -11.23 4.91 6.41
C ALA A 228 -11.11 6.41 6.11
N TRP A 229 -12.05 6.95 5.33
CA TRP A 229 -12.09 8.36 4.96
C TRP A 229 -12.24 9.28 6.16
N GLU A 230 -13.12 8.95 7.09
CA GLU A 230 -13.34 9.71 8.31
C GLU A 230 -12.08 9.86 9.19
N ILE A 231 -11.22 8.84 9.18
CA ILE A 231 -9.92 8.88 9.88
C ILE A 231 -8.91 9.70 9.06
N ALA A 232 -8.83 9.45 7.75
CA ALA A 232 -7.80 9.98 6.88
C ALA A 232 -7.94 11.47 6.60
N SER A 233 -9.17 11.94 6.36
CA SER A 233 -9.44 13.30 5.87
C SER A 233 -8.97 14.40 6.82
N ALA A 234 -9.01 14.16 8.13
CA ALA A 234 -8.62 15.15 9.13
C ALA A 234 -7.12 15.50 9.11
N ASP A 235 -6.27 14.55 8.70
CA ASP A 235 -4.81 14.69 8.65
C ASP A 235 -4.25 14.56 7.22
N ASN A 236 -5.14 14.56 6.22
CA ASN A 236 -4.81 14.50 4.80
C ASN A 236 -4.03 13.21 4.38
N PHE A 237 -4.35 12.06 4.97
CA PHE A 237 -3.71 10.77 4.63
C PHE A 237 -4.31 10.18 3.35
N LEU A 238 -3.93 10.72 2.21
CA LEU A 238 -4.53 10.41 0.91
C LEU A 238 -3.85 9.26 0.17
N GLU A 239 -2.56 8.95 0.49
CA GLU A 239 -1.76 7.97 -0.25
C GLU A 239 -2.44 6.60 -0.30
N ALA A 240 -2.96 6.11 0.84
CA ALA A 240 -3.63 4.81 0.93
C ALA A 240 -4.79 4.64 -0.06
N PHE A 241 -5.54 5.70 -0.36
CA PHE A 241 -6.66 5.66 -1.32
C PHE A 241 -6.16 5.59 -2.76
N GLY A 242 -5.05 6.26 -3.06
CA GLY A 242 -4.39 6.20 -4.37
C GLY A 242 -3.80 4.83 -4.66
N GLU A 243 -3.06 4.26 -3.71
CA GLU A 243 -2.46 2.92 -3.82
C GLU A 243 -3.49 1.81 -4.06
N HIS A 244 -4.66 1.92 -3.42
CA HIS A 244 -5.71 0.88 -3.48
C HIS A 244 -6.82 1.18 -4.50
N HIS A 245 -6.75 2.29 -5.22
CA HIS A 245 -7.80 2.73 -6.15
C HIS A 245 -8.28 1.60 -7.08
N GLY A 246 -7.34 0.90 -7.71
CA GLY A 246 -7.66 -0.19 -8.64
C GLY A 246 -8.41 -1.36 -8.00
N LEU A 247 -8.27 -1.57 -6.70
CA LEU A 247 -8.89 -2.67 -5.96
C LEU A 247 -10.22 -2.26 -5.31
N LEU A 248 -10.45 -0.95 -5.14
CA LEU A 248 -11.63 -0.37 -4.50
C LEU A 248 -12.87 -0.31 -5.42
N GLY A 249 -12.74 -0.65 -6.70
CA GLY A 249 -13.87 -0.83 -7.60
C GLY A 249 -14.79 0.38 -7.76
N GLY A 250 -14.21 1.59 -7.87
CA GLY A 250 -14.95 2.84 -8.09
C GLY A 250 -15.48 3.52 -6.82
N LEU A 251 -15.15 3.04 -5.64
CA LEU A 251 -15.57 3.69 -4.38
C LEU A 251 -15.00 5.10 -4.22
N VAL A 252 -13.78 5.36 -4.70
CA VAL A 252 -13.18 6.70 -4.68
C VAL A 252 -14.03 7.69 -5.47
N GLU A 253 -14.42 7.33 -6.68
CA GLU A 253 -15.30 8.16 -7.53
C GLU A 253 -16.69 8.33 -6.92
N LYS A 254 -17.26 7.23 -6.42
CA LYS A 254 -18.62 7.24 -5.87
C LYS A 254 -18.72 8.10 -4.61
N CYS A 255 -17.81 7.89 -3.66
CA CYS A 255 -17.93 8.48 -2.32
C CYS A 255 -17.31 9.88 -2.22
N LEU A 256 -16.24 10.19 -3.00
CA LEU A 256 -15.49 11.43 -2.79
C LEU A 256 -15.68 12.49 -3.88
N LYS A 257 -15.94 12.10 -5.12
CA LYS A 257 -15.90 13.01 -6.28
C LYS A 257 -16.77 14.26 -6.13
N ASN A 258 -17.96 14.14 -5.55
CA ASN A 258 -18.92 15.23 -5.47
C ASN A 258 -18.76 16.06 -4.18
N GLU A 259 -18.55 15.42 -3.05
CA GLU A 259 -18.52 16.07 -1.74
C GLU A 259 -17.12 16.53 -1.34
N TYR A 260 -16.06 15.81 -1.76
CA TYR A 260 -14.66 16.03 -1.38
C TYR A 260 -13.79 16.29 -2.60
N ARG A 261 -14.21 17.21 -3.47
CA ARG A 261 -13.63 17.40 -4.81
C ARG A 261 -12.14 17.69 -4.81
N ASN A 262 -11.63 18.47 -3.84
CA ASN A 262 -10.21 18.80 -3.79
C ASN A 262 -9.37 17.58 -3.42
N ASP A 263 -9.79 16.83 -2.40
CA ASP A 263 -9.12 15.62 -1.95
C ASP A 263 -9.20 14.53 -3.02
N PHE A 264 -10.37 14.40 -3.67
CA PHE A 264 -10.54 13.52 -4.81
C PHE A 264 -9.51 13.79 -5.91
N ASN A 265 -9.30 15.05 -6.30
CA ASN A 265 -8.32 15.40 -7.33
C ASN A 265 -6.89 15.03 -6.87
N GLN A 266 -6.53 15.27 -5.60
CA GLN A 266 -5.23 14.90 -5.06
C GLN A 266 -5.05 13.36 -5.04
N ILE A 267 -6.08 12.61 -4.65
CA ILE A 267 -6.06 11.14 -4.72
C ILE A 267 -5.85 10.68 -6.17
N ILE A 268 -6.52 11.28 -7.14
CA ILE A 268 -6.36 10.95 -8.56
C ILE A 268 -4.92 11.20 -9.04
N ASP A 269 -4.29 12.28 -8.59
CA ASP A 269 -2.87 12.56 -8.90
C ASP A 269 -1.95 11.48 -8.29
N ILE A 270 -2.27 10.99 -7.08
CA ILE A 270 -1.55 9.86 -6.47
C ILE A 270 -1.76 8.59 -7.29
N VAL A 271 -3.01 8.29 -7.70
CA VAL A 271 -3.32 7.11 -8.53
C VAL A 271 -2.47 7.08 -9.80
N TYR A 272 -2.37 8.21 -10.51
CA TYR A 272 -1.57 8.25 -11.74
C TYR A 272 -0.11 7.98 -11.48
N ARG A 273 0.49 8.63 -10.49
CA ARG A 273 1.90 8.46 -10.13
C ARG A 273 2.20 7.03 -9.66
N PHE A 274 1.39 6.51 -8.73
CA PHE A 274 1.56 5.15 -8.20
C PHE A 274 1.40 4.10 -9.31
N SER A 275 0.35 4.22 -10.13
CA SER A 275 0.09 3.29 -11.22
C SER A 275 1.20 3.30 -12.28
N GLU A 276 1.79 4.46 -12.58
CA GLU A 276 2.93 4.55 -13.50
C GLU A 276 4.15 3.80 -12.96
N GLY A 277 4.52 4.03 -11.69
CA GLY A 277 5.64 3.33 -11.05
C GLY A 277 5.40 1.82 -10.94
N TRP A 278 4.18 1.44 -10.52
CA TRP A 278 3.77 0.05 -10.39
C TRP A 278 3.87 -0.71 -11.73
N ARG A 279 3.37 -0.13 -12.81
CA ARG A 279 3.46 -0.70 -14.17
C ARG A 279 4.89 -0.90 -14.62
N LYS A 280 5.76 0.06 -14.40
CA LYS A 280 7.18 -0.03 -14.77
C LYS A 280 7.89 -1.21 -14.07
N ILE A 281 7.49 -1.55 -12.85
CA ILE A 281 8.01 -2.74 -12.15
C ILE A 281 7.53 -4.03 -12.80
N HIS A 282 6.26 -4.08 -13.24
CA HIS A 282 5.68 -5.30 -13.83
C HIS A 282 5.96 -5.44 -15.34
N ASN A 283 6.19 -4.34 -16.07
CA ASN A 283 6.33 -4.34 -17.53
C ASN A 283 7.76 -4.53 -18.04
N GLU A 284 8.77 -4.66 -17.21
CA GLU A 284 10.12 -5.07 -17.67
C GLU A 284 10.10 -6.45 -18.39
N VAL A 285 9.06 -7.26 -18.16
CA VAL A 285 8.89 -8.59 -18.74
C VAL A 285 7.88 -8.61 -19.90
N LEU A 286 6.92 -7.69 -19.96
CA LEU A 286 5.77 -7.74 -20.88
C LEU A 286 5.74 -6.65 -21.96
N GLY A 287 6.59 -5.63 -21.89
CA GLY A 287 6.85 -4.69 -23.01
C GLY A 287 5.67 -3.87 -23.56
N GLU A 288 4.54 -3.70 -22.86
CA GLU A 288 3.39 -2.99 -23.43
C GLU A 288 2.77 -1.92 -22.53
N GLU A 289 2.52 -0.75 -23.15
CA GLU A 289 2.06 0.54 -22.61
C GLU A 289 0.55 0.59 -22.25
N VAL A 290 -0.08 -0.53 -21.92
CA VAL A 290 -1.54 -0.70 -21.99
C VAL A 290 -2.33 0.12 -20.97
N ALA A 291 -1.84 0.37 -19.79
CA ALA A 291 -2.61 1.06 -18.75
C ALA A 291 -2.40 2.58 -18.67
N GLU A 292 -1.46 3.16 -19.43
CA GLU A 292 -1.27 4.61 -19.51
C GLU A 292 -2.44 5.35 -20.21
N MET A 293 -3.26 4.61 -20.91
CA MET A 293 -4.29 5.19 -21.77
C MET A 293 -5.67 5.33 -21.11
N LEU A 294 -5.91 4.68 -19.97
CA LEU A 294 -7.23 4.72 -19.32
C LEU A 294 -7.31 5.84 -18.28
N SER A 295 -8.38 6.63 -18.32
CA SER A 295 -8.73 7.48 -17.19
C SER A 295 -9.10 6.61 -15.97
N THR A 296 -9.03 7.16 -14.77
CA THR A 296 -9.37 6.42 -13.53
C THR A 296 -10.82 5.90 -13.56
N THR A 297 -11.75 6.66 -14.12
CA THR A 297 -13.14 6.21 -14.30
C THR A 297 -13.26 5.08 -15.34
N GLU A 298 -12.56 5.17 -16.47
CA GLU A 298 -12.51 4.07 -17.46
C GLU A 298 -11.90 2.80 -16.82
N PHE A 299 -10.84 2.96 -16.04
CA PHE A 299 -10.22 1.85 -15.33
C PHE A 299 -11.16 1.21 -14.31
N SER A 300 -11.86 2.00 -13.49
CA SER A 300 -12.84 1.50 -12.51
C SER A 300 -13.99 0.76 -13.19
N VAL A 301 -14.54 1.31 -14.29
CA VAL A 301 -15.59 0.65 -15.08
C VAL A 301 -15.08 -0.66 -15.70
N ALA A 302 -13.88 -0.66 -16.26
CA ALA A 302 -13.26 -1.85 -16.85
C ALA A 302 -12.98 -2.93 -15.81
N MET A 303 -12.49 -2.56 -14.64
CA MET A 303 -12.25 -3.47 -13.51
C MET A 303 -13.56 -4.15 -13.05
N LEU A 304 -14.63 -3.39 -12.84
CA LEU A 304 -15.93 -3.95 -12.47
C LEU A 304 -16.47 -4.87 -13.58
N ALA A 305 -16.29 -4.45 -14.85
CA ALA A 305 -16.69 -5.27 -15.98
C ALA A 305 -15.90 -6.58 -16.07
N SER A 306 -14.59 -6.59 -15.88
CA SER A 306 -13.75 -7.79 -15.87
C SER A 306 -14.18 -8.77 -14.77
N ARG A 307 -14.63 -8.25 -13.62
CA ARG A 307 -15.21 -9.02 -12.51
C ARG A 307 -16.64 -9.52 -12.76
N GLY A 308 -17.15 -9.40 -14.00
CA GLY A 308 -18.44 -9.91 -14.41
C GLY A 308 -19.64 -9.07 -13.98
N TRP A 309 -19.47 -7.79 -13.61
CA TRP A 309 -20.58 -6.90 -13.32
C TRP A 309 -21.32 -6.50 -14.61
N LYS A 310 -22.64 -6.49 -14.60
CA LYS A 310 -23.44 -6.01 -15.75
C LYS A 310 -23.38 -4.48 -15.84
N ASN A 311 -23.53 -3.91 -17.03
CA ASN A 311 -23.50 -2.45 -17.21
C ASN A 311 -24.52 -1.70 -16.33
N ARG A 312 -25.66 -2.32 -16.03
CA ARG A 312 -26.66 -1.74 -15.12
C ARG A 312 -26.16 -1.72 -13.67
N GLU A 313 -25.53 -2.80 -13.23
CA GLU A 313 -24.96 -2.90 -11.88
C GLU A 313 -23.82 -1.88 -11.70
N ILE A 314 -22.96 -1.74 -12.71
CA ILE A 314 -21.88 -0.73 -12.72
C ILE A 314 -22.47 0.69 -12.68
N ALA A 315 -23.49 0.95 -13.48
CA ALA A 315 -24.15 2.26 -13.54
C ALA A 315 -24.77 2.65 -12.20
N GLU A 316 -25.47 1.73 -11.57
CA GLU A 316 -26.10 1.91 -10.26
C GLU A 316 -25.02 2.13 -9.17
N HIS A 317 -23.98 1.29 -9.15
CA HIS A 317 -22.89 1.41 -8.18
C HIS A 317 -22.12 2.73 -8.30
N MET A 318 -21.76 3.14 -9.51
CA MET A 318 -20.98 4.36 -9.74
C MET A 318 -21.82 5.65 -9.84
N GLY A 319 -23.15 5.57 -9.75
CA GLY A 319 -24.04 6.73 -9.85
C GLY A 319 -24.02 7.39 -11.23
N ILE A 320 -23.81 6.63 -12.32
CA ILE A 320 -23.78 7.12 -13.71
C ILE A 320 -24.81 6.40 -14.59
N SER A 321 -25.07 6.92 -15.79
CA SER A 321 -26.03 6.27 -16.69
C SER A 321 -25.45 4.99 -17.32
N VAL A 322 -26.31 4.03 -17.68
CA VAL A 322 -25.91 2.83 -18.43
C VAL A 322 -25.22 3.16 -19.75
N ASN A 323 -25.66 4.26 -20.40
CA ASN A 323 -25.02 4.72 -21.63
C ASN A 323 -23.62 5.26 -21.36
N THR A 324 -23.41 5.94 -20.25
CA THR A 324 -22.07 6.39 -19.82
C THR A 324 -21.15 5.20 -19.58
N VAL A 325 -21.64 4.13 -18.92
CA VAL A 325 -20.87 2.88 -18.75
C VAL A 325 -20.47 2.28 -20.08
N LYS A 326 -21.42 2.20 -21.05
CA LYS A 326 -21.13 1.70 -22.41
C LYS A 326 -20.04 2.54 -23.07
N SER A 327 -20.19 3.87 -23.03
CA SER A 327 -19.20 4.78 -23.62
C SER A 327 -17.80 4.59 -23.03
N HIS A 328 -17.69 4.44 -21.70
CA HIS A 328 -16.40 4.16 -21.05
C HIS A 328 -15.82 2.81 -21.49
N LEU A 329 -16.65 1.76 -21.59
CA LEU A 329 -16.19 0.45 -22.07
C LEU A 329 -15.75 0.51 -23.54
N ASP A 330 -16.49 1.17 -24.40
CA ASP A 330 -16.13 1.33 -25.82
C ASP A 330 -14.82 2.09 -25.99
N CYS A 331 -14.62 3.19 -25.23
CA CYS A 331 -13.36 3.91 -25.19
C CYS A 331 -12.22 3.01 -24.66
N THR A 332 -12.48 2.24 -23.61
CA THR A 332 -11.51 1.30 -23.06
C THR A 332 -11.09 0.25 -24.09
N TYR A 333 -12.06 -0.37 -24.78
CA TYR A 333 -11.76 -1.39 -25.81
C TYR A 333 -10.92 -0.81 -26.94
N GLN A 334 -11.25 0.42 -27.40
CA GLN A 334 -10.46 1.10 -28.44
C GLN A 334 -9.02 1.37 -27.98
N LYS A 335 -8.85 1.89 -26.76
CA LYS A 335 -7.55 2.22 -26.18
C LYS A 335 -6.69 0.97 -25.97
N LEU A 336 -7.28 -0.12 -25.47
CA LEU A 336 -6.62 -1.39 -25.23
C LEU A 336 -6.50 -2.26 -26.51
N LYS A 337 -7.06 -1.82 -27.64
CA LYS A 337 -7.11 -2.57 -28.91
C LYS A 337 -7.68 -3.99 -28.74
N ILE A 338 -8.73 -4.13 -27.91
CA ILE A 338 -9.43 -5.38 -27.65
C ILE A 338 -10.83 -5.37 -28.25
N SER A 339 -11.36 -6.58 -28.49
CA SER A 339 -12.66 -6.75 -29.15
C SER A 339 -13.84 -6.73 -28.18
N GLY A 340 -13.60 -6.85 -26.88
CA GLY A 340 -14.69 -6.86 -25.91
C GLY A 340 -14.31 -7.30 -24.50
N ARG A 341 -15.34 -7.42 -23.67
CA ARG A 341 -15.26 -7.62 -22.22
C ARG A 341 -14.41 -8.82 -21.77
N LYS A 342 -14.44 -9.94 -22.49
CA LYS A 342 -13.71 -11.15 -22.11
C LYS A 342 -12.21 -10.96 -22.11
N GLU A 343 -11.73 -10.03 -22.92
CA GLU A 343 -10.30 -9.75 -23.02
C GLU A 343 -9.81 -8.78 -21.93
N LEU A 344 -10.74 -8.15 -21.15
CA LEU A 344 -10.36 -7.24 -20.07
C LEU A 344 -9.58 -7.93 -18.95
N GLU A 345 -9.85 -9.23 -18.67
CA GLU A 345 -9.22 -9.94 -17.54
C GLU A 345 -7.70 -9.95 -17.62
N GLN A 346 -7.13 -9.98 -18.83
CA GLN A 346 -5.68 -9.98 -19.03
C GLN A 346 -5.01 -8.64 -18.72
N TYR A 347 -5.79 -7.55 -18.68
CA TYR A 347 -5.32 -6.18 -18.46
C TYR A 347 -5.68 -5.63 -17.08
N MET A 348 -6.56 -6.30 -16.35
CA MET A 348 -7.00 -5.87 -15.04
C MET A 348 -6.32 -6.68 -13.95
N LEU A 349 -5.94 -6.01 -12.88
CA LEU A 349 -5.39 -6.67 -11.70
C LEU A 349 -6.37 -7.72 -11.16
N LYS A 350 -5.87 -8.94 -10.95
CA LYS A 350 -6.62 -9.99 -10.26
C LYS A 350 -6.55 -9.77 -8.78
#